data_e262fd473d19e89ad0a9dd22ba6b7446
#
_entry.id   e262fd473d19e89ad0a9dd22ba6b7446
#
_cell.length_a   1.000
_cell.length_b   1.000
_cell.length_c   1.000
_cell.angle_alpha   90.00
_cell.angle_beta   90.00
_cell.angle_gamma   90.00
#
_symmetry.space_group_name_H-M   'P 1'
#
loop_
_entity.id
_entity.type
_entity.pdbx_description
1 polymer ?
#
loop_
_entity_poly.entity_id
_entity_poly.type
_entity_poly.pdbx_seq_one_letter_code
_entity_poly.pdbx_strand_id
1 'polypeptide(L)'
;MFMDYNVSTLKGVGPKRVEQFERLDVHTVYDLLHFYPRTYQDWSSPVAIFGAELSEEKVCVRATVRSAPSRFRARSGITVFECRVFDATGPMKVLIFNNKFAAAKLEPGKEFLFYGKVTLEGNMREMLSPDIEDVGEKCRIRPVYRTTKNMSSKYIEGCMEKALAQYGSFAEESLPYDLREQYGLLSLKEALQEIHFPSS
;
A
#
# COMPACT_ATOMS: atom_id res chain seq x y z
N MET A 1 18.59 -25.58 -3.57
CA MET A 1 17.23 -25.57 -3.16
C MET A 1 16.97 -24.47 -2.16
N PHE A 2 16.78 -23.27 -2.67
CA PHE A 2 16.48 -22.08 -1.84
C PHE A 2 15.00 -22.01 -1.43
N MET A 3 14.17 -22.91 -1.94
CA MET A 3 12.72 -22.99 -1.69
C MET A 3 12.39 -23.25 -0.21
N ASP A 4 13.32 -23.83 0.54
CA ASP A 4 13.10 -24.24 1.94
C ASP A 4 13.61 -23.24 2.98
N TYR A 5 14.15 -22.07 2.55
CA TYR A 5 14.57 -21.06 3.51
C TYR A 5 13.37 -20.52 4.28
N ASN A 6 13.40 -20.63 5.59
CA ASN A 6 12.36 -20.09 6.47
C ASN A 6 12.27 -18.56 6.28
N VAL A 7 11.07 -18.02 6.33
CA VAL A 7 10.81 -16.58 6.19
C VAL A 7 11.58 -15.73 7.21
N SER A 8 12.01 -16.31 8.33
CA SER A 8 12.87 -15.67 9.35
C SER A 8 14.25 -15.25 8.85
N THR A 9 14.72 -15.80 7.71
CA THR A 9 15.99 -15.40 7.09
C THR A 9 15.97 -13.97 6.54
N LEU A 10 14.78 -13.43 6.29
CA LEU A 10 14.60 -12.07 5.80
C LEU A 10 14.88 -11.05 6.92
N LYS A 11 15.70 -10.05 6.61
CA LYS A 11 16.02 -8.98 7.56
C LYS A 11 14.77 -8.25 8.05
N GLY A 12 14.53 -8.28 9.35
CA GLY A 12 13.39 -7.62 10.02
C GLY A 12 12.20 -8.56 10.28
N VAL A 13 12.34 -9.87 9.97
CA VAL A 13 11.36 -10.89 10.31
C VAL A 13 11.82 -11.63 11.57
N GLY A 14 11.42 -11.14 12.74
CA GLY A 14 11.68 -11.80 14.02
C GLY A 14 10.58 -12.80 14.40
N PRO A 15 10.73 -13.53 15.53
CA PRO A 15 9.82 -14.61 15.93
C PRO A 15 8.33 -14.26 15.90
N LYS A 16 7.96 -13.09 16.43
CA LYS A 16 6.57 -12.61 16.39
C LYS A 16 6.02 -12.40 14.97
N ARG A 17 6.89 -12.08 14.02
CA ARG A 17 6.50 -11.92 12.61
C ARG A 17 6.38 -13.26 11.90
N VAL A 18 7.23 -14.22 12.26
CA VAL A 18 7.11 -15.61 11.80
C VAL A 18 5.73 -16.17 12.18
N GLU A 19 5.32 -16.09 13.44
CA GLU A 19 3.98 -16.52 13.88
C GLU A 19 2.83 -15.84 13.09
N GLN A 20 3.02 -14.58 12.69
CA GLN A 20 2.02 -13.86 11.90
C GLN A 20 2.00 -14.33 10.44
N PHE A 21 3.15 -14.66 9.86
CA PHE A 21 3.24 -15.28 8.54
C PHE A 21 2.67 -16.69 8.53
N GLU A 22 2.94 -17.51 9.56
CA GLU A 22 2.36 -18.86 9.72
C GLU A 22 0.82 -18.83 9.71
N ARG A 23 0.19 -17.79 10.29
CA ARG A 23 -1.27 -17.60 10.21
C ARG A 23 -1.80 -17.28 8.82
N LEU A 24 -0.90 -16.97 7.88
CA LEU A 24 -1.18 -16.73 6.47
C LEU A 24 -0.75 -17.91 5.59
N ASP A 25 -0.34 -19.04 6.21
CA ASP A 25 0.23 -20.22 5.56
C ASP A 25 1.54 -19.88 4.80
N VAL A 26 2.33 -18.92 5.32
CA VAL A 26 3.62 -18.52 4.78
C VAL A 26 4.71 -18.93 5.77
N HIS A 27 5.46 -19.99 5.45
CA HIS A 27 6.53 -20.56 6.28
C HIS A 27 7.90 -20.30 5.69
N THR A 28 7.99 -20.33 4.36
CA THR A 28 9.23 -20.21 3.61
C THR A 28 9.27 -18.96 2.74
N VAL A 29 10.45 -18.63 2.23
CA VAL A 29 10.61 -17.57 1.23
C VAL A 29 9.87 -17.92 -0.05
N TYR A 30 9.80 -19.20 -0.40
CA TYR A 30 9.01 -19.67 -1.53
C TYR A 30 7.51 -19.37 -1.34
N ASP A 31 6.94 -19.70 -0.18
CA ASP A 31 5.54 -19.38 0.11
C ASP A 31 5.28 -17.88 0.03
N LEU A 32 6.24 -17.07 0.53
CA LEU A 32 6.12 -15.62 0.46
C LEU A 32 6.12 -15.13 -0.98
N LEU A 33 7.03 -15.60 -1.85
CA LEU A 33 7.08 -15.22 -3.26
C LEU A 33 5.82 -15.65 -4.05
N HIS A 34 5.09 -16.66 -3.57
CA HIS A 34 3.83 -17.12 -4.14
C HIS A 34 2.59 -16.60 -3.37
N PHE A 35 2.80 -15.75 -2.39
CA PHE A 35 1.72 -15.07 -1.68
C PHE A 35 1.24 -13.85 -2.45
N TYR A 36 0.42 -14.08 -3.47
CA TYR A 36 0.02 -13.05 -4.42
C TYR A 36 -0.87 -11.96 -3.81
N PRO A 37 -0.78 -10.71 -4.33
CA PRO A 37 -1.68 -9.64 -3.94
C PRO A 37 -3.14 -9.99 -4.26
N ARG A 38 -4.06 -9.56 -3.40
CA ARG A 38 -5.50 -9.70 -3.64
C ARG A 38 -6.07 -8.59 -4.52
N THR A 39 -5.40 -7.45 -4.58
CA THR A 39 -5.74 -6.27 -5.38
C THR A 39 -4.57 -5.31 -5.38
N TYR A 40 -4.71 -4.22 -6.11
CA TYR A 40 -3.70 -3.16 -6.20
C TYR A 40 -4.31 -1.80 -5.90
N GLN A 41 -3.46 -0.88 -5.46
CA GLN A 41 -3.76 0.55 -5.28
C GLN A 41 -2.94 1.33 -6.31
N ASP A 42 -3.61 2.10 -7.16
CA ASP A 42 -2.91 2.97 -8.11
C ASP A 42 -2.57 4.31 -7.44
N TRP A 43 -1.29 4.52 -7.17
CA TRP A 43 -0.74 5.77 -6.67
C TRP A 43 0.00 6.55 -7.76
N SER A 44 0.06 6.02 -8.99
CA SER A 44 0.83 6.60 -10.10
C SER A 44 0.15 7.80 -10.75
N SER A 45 -1.18 7.85 -10.65
CA SER A 45 -2.03 8.83 -11.34
C SER A 45 -2.91 9.62 -10.37
N PRO A 46 -2.34 10.53 -9.55
CA PRO A 46 -3.13 11.34 -8.63
C PRO A 46 -4.10 12.24 -9.39
N VAL A 47 -5.35 12.25 -8.95
CA VAL A 47 -6.38 13.16 -9.47
C VAL A 47 -6.48 14.42 -8.61
N ALA A 48 -7.00 15.50 -9.20
CA ALA A 48 -7.34 16.71 -8.47
C ALA A 48 -8.54 16.50 -7.54
N ILE A 49 -8.62 17.25 -6.43
CA ILE A 49 -9.71 17.13 -5.45
C ILE A 49 -11.08 17.19 -6.12
N PHE A 50 -11.31 18.18 -6.97
CA PHE A 50 -12.60 18.34 -7.66
C PHE A 50 -12.73 17.49 -8.93
N GLY A 51 -11.65 16.89 -9.41
CA GLY A 51 -11.67 15.89 -10.48
C GLY A 51 -11.97 14.46 -9.98
N ALA A 52 -11.86 14.21 -8.67
CA ALA A 52 -12.20 12.93 -8.10
C ALA A 52 -13.70 12.65 -8.20
N GLU A 53 -14.06 11.50 -8.76
CA GLU A 53 -15.44 11.07 -8.81
C GLU A 53 -15.98 10.73 -7.41
N LEU A 54 -17.25 11.05 -7.20
CA LEU A 54 -17.99 10.70 -5.97
C LEU A 54 -18.60 9.30 -6.14
N SER A 55 -17.75 8.30 -6.06
CA SER A 55 -18.12 6.89 -6.26
C SER A 55 -17.65 6.02 -5.09
N GLU A 56 -17.91 4.72 -5.16
CA GLU A 56 -17.39 3.74 -4.19
C GLU A 56 -15.91 3.43 -4.44
N GLU A 57 -15.36 3.85 -5.57
CA GLU A 57 -13.98 3.60 -5.93
C GLU A 57 -13.01 4.49 -5.13
N LYS A 58 -11.86 3.94 -4.81
CA LYS A 58 -10.78 4.67 -4.16
C LYS A 58 -9.87 5.29 -5.21
N VAL A 59 -9.50 6.53 -4.99
CA VAL A 59 -8.61 7.29 -5.86
C VAL A 59 -7.43 7.85 -5.07
N CYS A 60 -6.33 8.12 -5.75
CA CYS A 60 -5.21 8.86 -5.21
C CYS A 60 -5.44 10.36 -5.45
N VAL A 61 -5.39 11.16 -4.39
CA VAL A 61 -5.48 12.63 -4.47
C VAL A 61 -4.17 13.22 -3.97
N ARG A 62 -3.59 14.16 -4.73
CA ARG A 62 -2.42 14.94 -4.30
C ARG A 62 -2.90 16.27 -3.75
N ALA A 63 -2.54 16.60 -2.51
CA ALA A 63 -2.98 17.83 -1.88
C ALA A 63 -1.99 18.35 -0.84
N THR A 64 -2.04 19.66 -0.61
CA THR A 64 -1.23 20.38 0.39
C THR A 64 -2.00 20.50 1.69
N VAL A 65 -1.34 20.24 2.80
CA VAL A 65 -1.90 20.43 4.15
C VAL A 65 -2.06 21.91 4.44
N ARG A 66 -3.28 22.35 4.76
CA ARG A 66 -3.58 23.76 5.05
C ARG A 66 -3.22 24.16 6.48
N SER A 67 -3.53 23.28 7.44
CA SER A 67 -3.32 23.53 8.86
C SER A 67 -3.04 22.22 9.59
N ALA A 68 -2.34 22.28 10.72
CA ALA A 68 -2.12 21.12 11.55
C ALA A 68 -3.45 20.43 11.90
N PRO A 69 -3.50 19.08 11.95
CA PRO A 69 -4.72 18.35 12.28
C PRO A 69 -5.27 18.75 13.65
N SER A 70 -6.55 19.08 13.71
CA SER A 70 -7.26 19.29 14.97
C SER A 70 -7.73 17.93 15.52
N ARG A 71 -7.71 17.78 16.86
CA ARG A 71 -8.11 16.55 17.54
C ARG A 71 -9.42 16.76 18.28
N PHE A 72 -10.37 15.87 18.09
CA PHE A 72 -11.58 15.79 18.92
C PHE A 72 -11.94 14.34 19.24
N ARG A 73 -12.83 14.15 20.21
CA ARG A 73 -13.32 12.83 20.58
C ARG A 73 -14.79 12.71 20.17
N ALA A 74 -15.10 11.75 19.31
CA ALA A 74 -16.47 11.46 18.93
C ALA A 74 -17.27 10.86 20.11
N ARG A 75 -18.59 10.93 20.05
CA ARG A 75 -19.49 10.37 21.09
C ARG A 75 -19.27 8.87 21.33
N SER A 76 -18.83 8.13 20.30
CA SER A 76 -18.45 6.72 20.38
C SER A 76 -17.13 6.44 21.12
N GLY A 77 -16.46 7.48 21.64
CA GLY A 77 -15.15 7.35 22.29
C GLY A 77 -13.96 7.29 21.34
N ILE A 78 -14.20 7.31 20.02
CA ILE A 78 -13.16 7.29 18.99
C ILE A 78 -12.46 8.65 18.94
N THR A 79 -11.13 8.64 18.92
CA THR A 79 -10.35 9.86 18.67
C THR A 79 -10.30 10.12 17.16
N VAL A 80 -10.71 11.33 16.77
CA VAL A 80 -10.69 11.77 15.38
C VAL A 80 -9.71 12.92 15.23
N PHE A 81 -8.90 12.88 14.19
CA PHE A 81 -8.05 13.98 13.75
C PHE A 81 -8.61 14.50 12.43
N GLU A 82 -9.02 15.77 12.43
CA GLU A 82 -9.48 16.46 11.23
C GLU A 82 -8.35 17.30 10.66
N CYS A 83 -8.04 17.10 9.39
CA CYS A 83 -7.08 17.87 8.64
C CYS A 83 -7.76 18.48 7.43
N ARG A 84 -7.47 19.74 7.11
CA ARG A 84 -7.88 20.38 5.87
C ARG A 84 -6.72 20.41 4.90
N VAL A 85 -6.97 19.91 3.71
CA VAL A 85 -6.02 19.90 2.60
C VAL A 85 -6.61 20.64 1.42
N PHE A 86 -5.78 21.05 0.48
CA PHE A 86 -6.22 21.76 -0.72
C PHE A 86 -5.28 21.50 -1.90
N ASP A 87 -5.82 21.67 -3.09
CA ASP A 87 -5.07 21.77 -4.34
C ASP A 87 -5.55 22.99 -5.14
N ALA A 88 -5.16 23.08 -6.41
CA ALA A 88 -5.57 24.19 -7.29
C ALA A 88 -7.08 24.20 -7.56
N THR A 89 -7.78 23.08 -7.38
CA THR A 89 -9.22 22.97 -7.66
C THR A 89 -10.09 23.28 -6.42
N GLY A 90 -9.54 23.14 -5.21
CA GLY A 90 -10.28 23.51 -4.00
C GLY A 90 -9.88 22.73 -2.74
N PRO A 91 -10.63 22.87 -1.66
CA PRO A 91 -10.35 22.24 -0.39
C PRO A 91 -11.01 20.85 -0.26
N MET A 92 -10.41 20.01 0.58
CA MET A 92 -10.96 18.73 1.03
C MET A 92 -10.70 18.54 2.53
N LYS A 93 -11.62 17.88 3.22
CA LYS A 93 -11.47 17.47 4.62
C LYS A 93 -10.97 16.03 4.66
N VAL A 94 -9.97 15.78 5.50
CA VAL A 94 -9.43 14.43 5.77
C VAL A 94 -9.67 14.11 7.24
N LEU A 95 -10.35 13.00 7.51
CA LEU A 95 -10.58 12.50 8.86
C LEU A 95 -9.77 11.22 9.11
N ILE A 96 -9.00 11.21 10.18
CA ILE A 96 -8.14 10.09 10.58
C ILE A 96 -8.61 9.57 11.92
N PHE A 97 -9.00 8.29 11.98
CA PHE A 97 -9.53 7.68 13.21
C PHE A 97 -8.45 6.91 13.97
N ASN A 98 -8.32 7.20 15.27
CA ASN A 98 -7.44 6.51 16.23
C ASN A 98 -5.95 6.39 15.82
N ASN A 99 -5.48 7.15 14.82
CA ASN A 99 -4.11 7.09 14.33
C ASN A 99 -3.39 8.44 14.50
N LYS A 100 -2.87 8.66 15.73
CA LYS A 100 -2.10 9.85 16.04
C LYS A 100 -0.80 9.99 15.23
N PHE A 101 -0.20 8.86 14.82
CA PHE A 101 1.05 8.88 14.07
C PHE A 101 0.85 9.35 12.63
N ALA A 102 -0.22 8.90 11.96
CA ALA A 102 -0.58 9.40 10.64
C ALA A 102 -0.93 10.89 10.69
N ALA A 103 -1.70 11.32 11.71
CA ALA A 103 -2.03 12.72 11.88
C ALA A 103 -0.79 13.59 12.15
N ALA A 104 0.16 13.13 12.96
CA ALA A 104 1.38 13.87 13.30
C ALA A 104 2.33 14.10 12.11
N LYS A 105 2.22 13.31 11.05
CA LYS A 105 3.00 13.52 9.81
C LYS A 105 2.51 14.69 8.98
N LEU A 106 1.23 15.07 9.11
CA LEU A 106 0.59 16.10 8.30
C LEU A 106 1.00 17.51 8.77
N GLU A 107 2.13 17.98 8.24
CA GLU A 107 2.65 19.31 8.53
C GLU A 107 2.08 20.36 7.58
N PRO A 108 1.68 21.54 8.07
CA PRO A 108 1.19 22.62 7.24
C PRO A 108 2.18 23.03 6.14
N GLY A 109 1.66 23.24 4.93
CA GLY A 109 2.45 23.62 3.76
C GLY A 109 3.13 22.44 3.03
N LYS A 110 3.13 21.23 3.60
CA LYS A 110 3.64 20.03 2.91
C LYS A 110 2.57 19.37 2.05
N GLU A 111 3.00 18.81 0.92
CA GLU A 111 2.16 17.99 0.05
C GLU A 111 2.23 16.51 0.44
N PHE A 112 1.09 15.84 0.32
CA PHE A 112 0.93 14.40 0.53
C PHE A 112 0.05 13.79 -0.54
N LEU A 113 0.17 12.48 -0.71
CA LEU A 113 -0.75 11.65 -1.44
C LEU A 113 -1.74 11.01 -0.46
N PHE A 114 -3.02 11.10 -0.78
CA PHE A 114 -4.13 10.54 -0.01
C PHE A 114 -4.85 9.52 -0.88
N TYR A 115 -4.86 8.25 -0.48
CA TYR A 115 -5.56 7.21 -1.21
C TYR A 115 -6.78 6.75 -0.43
N GLY A 116 -7.94 6.98 -1.01
CA GLY A 116 -9.20 6.66 -0.35
C GLY A 116 -10.41 7.00 -1.20
N LYS A 117 -11.59 6.78 -0.62
CA LYS A 117 -12.86 7.16 -1.24
C LYS A 117 -13.13 8.64 -0.94
N VAL A 118 -13.50 9.38 -1.98
CA VAL A 118 -13.93 10.77 -1.85
C VAL A 118 -15.46 10.80 -1.73
N THR A 119 -15.96 11.44 -0.67
CA THR A 119 -17.40 11.64 -0.41
C THR A 119 -17.71 13.12 -0.26
N LEU A 120 -19.01 13.47 -0.14
CA LEU A 120 -19.47 14.81 0.19
C LEU A 120 -20.12 14.82 1.58
N GLU A 121 -19.69 15.77 2.42
CA GLU A 121 -20.40 16.16 3.63
C GLU A 121 -20.89 17.61 3.46
N GLY A 122 -22.19 17.78 3.19
CA GLY A 122 -22.72 19.06 2.74
C GLY A 122 -22.11 19.44 1.39
N ASN A 123 -21.41 20.59 1.34
CA ASN A 123 -20.70 21.07 0.14
C ASN A 123 -19.18 20.83 0.21
N MET A 124 -18.69 20.11 1.23
CA MET A 124 -17.27 19.86 1.41
C MET A 124 -16.92 18.43 0.97
N ARG A 125 -15.93 18.29 0.11
CA ARG A 125 -15.34 16.98 -0.19
C ARG A 125 -14.62 16.46 1.03
N GLU A 126 -14.74 15.16 1.26
CA GLU A 126 -14.22 14.50 2.45
C GLU A 126 -13.61 13.15 2.11
N MET A 127 -12.55 12.79 2.81
CA MET A 127 -11.94 11.47 2.75
C MET A 127 -11.76 10.90 4.16
N LEU A 128 -12.31 9.70 4.39
CA LEU A 128 -12.31 9.04 5.70
C LEU A 128 -11.17 8.01 5.77
N SER A 129 -10.26 8.17 6.72
CA SER A 129 -9.12 7.27 6.96
C SER A 129 -8.37 6.87 5.68
N PRO A 130 -7.93 7.82 4.87
CA PRO A 130 -7.11 7.48 3.72
C PRO A 130 -5.80 6.84 4.13
N ASP A 131 -5.21 6.04 3.24
CA ASP A 131 -3.79 5.78 3.28
C ASP A 131 -3.05 7.07 2.88
N ILE A 132 -1.93 7.40 3.58
CA ILE A 132 -1.22 8.67 3.41
C ILE A 132 0.27 8.39 3.17
N GLU A 133 0.81 8.97 2.08
CA GLU A 133 2.22 8.84 1.71
C GLU A 133 2.82 10.20 1.37
N ASP A 134 4.13 10.32 1.56
CA ASP A 134 4.88 11.52 1.16
C ASP A 134 4.98 11.62 -0.36
N VAL A 135 4.90 12.83 -0.90
CA VAL A 135 5.16 13.09 -2.32
C VAL A 135 6.65 12.94 -2.57
N GLY A 136 7.03 12.00 -3.42
CA GLY A 136 8.43 11.67 -3.73
C GLY A 136 8.80 10.22 -3.41
N GLU A 137 8.06 9.51 -2.58
CA GLU A 137 8.02 8.07 -2.67
C GLU A 137 7.45 7.69 -4.05
N LYS A 138 8.03 6.69 -4.69
CA LYS A 138 7.68 6.28 -6.05
C LYS A 138 6.17 6.17 -6.20
N CYS A 139 5.56 7.12 -6.96
CA CYS A 139 4.19 6.98 -7.42
C CYS A 139 4.14 5.70 -8.24
N ARG A 140 3.52 4.66 -7.70
CA ARG A 140 3.50 3.33 -8.32
C ARG A 140 2.17 2.63 -8.02
N ILE A 141 1.91 1.60 -8.78
CA ILE A 141 0.87 0.63 -8.43
C ILE A 141 1.41 -0.21 -7.26
N ARG A 142 0.66 -0.23 -6.15
CA ARG A 142 1.08 -0.92 -4.92
C ARG A 142 0.24 -2.16 -4.67
N PRO A 143 0.87 -3.29 -4.35
CA PRO A 143 0.16 -4.51 -4.03
C PRO A 143 -0.55 -4.41 -2.67
N VAL A 144 -1.75 -4.98 -2.60
CA VAL A 144 -2.50 -5.13 -1.35
C VAL A 144 -2.60 -6.61 -1.01
N TYR A 145 -1.92 -7.02 0.05
CA TYR A 145 -1.92 -8.42 0.49
C TYR A 145 -3.03 -8.71 1.51
N ARG A 146 -3.42 -9.98 1.61
CA ARG A 146 -4.19 -10.48 2.74
C ARG A 146 -3.37 -10.31 4.03
N THR A 147 -4.00 -9.86 5.11
CA THR A 147 -3.32 -9.53 6.36
C THR A 147 -3.92 -10.29 7.54
N THR A 148 -3.18 -10.35 8.64
CA THR A 148 -3.65 -10.79 9.95
C THR A 148 -3.60 -9.64 10.96
N LYS A 149 -4.15 -9.86 12.14
CA LYS A 149 -4.06 -8.90 13.25
C LYS A 149 -2.60 -8.52 13.52
N ASN A 150 -2.33 -7.24 13.56
CA ASN A 150 -0.99 -6.65 13.79
C ASN A 150 0.04 -6.84 12.66
N MET A 151 -0.36 -7.26 11.47
CA MET A 151 0.47 -7.26 10.28
C MET A 151 -0.20 -6.43 9.19
N SER A 152 0.47 -5.40 8.68
CA SER A 152 -0.05 -4.55 7.60
C SER A 152 0.41 -5.05 6.23
N SER A 153 -0.37 -4.74 5.18
CA SER A 153 0.01 -5.01 3.79
C SER A 153 1.36 -4.36 3.45
N LYS A 154 1.60 -3.12 3.90
CA LYS A 154 2.88 -2.40 3.72
C LYS A 154 4.08 -3.15 4.33
N TYR A 155 3.88 -3.86 5.46
CA TYR A 155 4.95 -4.68 6.04
C TYR A 155 5.24 -5.92 5.16
N ILE A 156 4.20 -6.59 4.65
CA ILE A 156 4.35 -7.74 3.74
C ILE A 156 5.02 -7.27 2.44
N GLU A 157 4.60 -6.15 1.88
CA GLU A 157 5.23 -5.49 0.71
C GLU A 157 6.73 -5.31 0.92
N GLY A 158 7.16 -4.73 2.06
CA GLY A 158 8.58 -4.55 2.36
C GLY A 158 9.34 -5.87 2.58
N CYS A 159 8.69 -6.94 3.02
CA CYS A 159 9.29 -8.28 3.06
C CYS A 159 9.40 -8.88 1.67
N MET A 160 8.41 -8.67 0.80
CA MET A 160 8.41 -9.11 -0.59
C MET A 160 9.53 -8.46 -1.40
N GLU A 161 9.73 -7.14 -1.27
CA GLU A 161 10.86 -6.44 -1.90
C GLU A 161 12.21 -7.08 -1.54
N LYS A 162 12.41 -7.40 -0.26
CA LYS A 162 13.64 -8.06 0.21
C LYS A 162 13.76 -9.49 -0.32
N ALA A 163 12.65 -10.23 -0.33
CA ALA A 163 12.63 -11.60 -0.83
C ALA A 163 12.98 -11.64 -2.32
N LEU A 164 12.37 -10.78 -3.14
CA LEU A 164 12.70 -10.68 -4.57
C LEU A 164 14.14 -10.23 -4.81
N ALA A 165 14.62 -9.23 -4.08
CA ALA A 165 16.00 -8.75 -4.21
C ALA A 165 17.04 -9.82 -3.84
N GLN A 166 16.79 -10.61 -2.80
CA GLN A 166 17.73 -11.59 -2.26
C GLN A 166 17.61 -12.95 -2.94
N TYR A 167 16.39 -13.38 -3.28
CA TYR A 167 16.11 -14.75 -3.73
C TYR A 167 15.45 -14.83 -5.13
N GLY A 168 15.00 -13.73 -5.71
CA GLY A 168 14.30 -13.74 -7.00
C GLY A 168 15.15 -14.31 -8.16
N SER A 169 16.49 -14.19 -8.09
CA SER A 169 17.40 -14.78 -9.08
C SER A 169 17.54 -16.30 -8.98
N PHE A 170 17.08 -16.89 -7.89
CA PHE A 170 17.11 -18.34 -7.66
C PHE A 170 15.76 -19.02 -8.01
N ALA A 171 14.77 -18.27 -8.48
CA ALA A 171 13.52 -18.84 -8.95
C ALA A 171 13.81 -19.73 -10.18
N GLU A 172 13.66 -21.04 -9.98
CA GLU A 172 13.91 -22.01 -11.04
C GLU A 172 12.77 -21.97 -12.05
N GLU A 173 13.11 -21.66 -13.30
CA GLU A 173 12.16 -21.65 -14.40
C GLU A 173 11.64 -23.05 -14.68
N SER A 174 10.33 -23.22 -14.61
CA SER A 174 9.67 -24.51 -14.84
C SER A 174 9.16 -24.69 -16.27
N LEU A 175 9.00 -23.57 -17.02
CA LEU A 175 8.51 -23.62 -18.39
C LEU A 175 9.69 -23.68 -19.37
N PRO A 176 9.65 -24.62 -20.36
CA PRO A 176 10.62 -24.67 -21.43
C PRO A 176 10.70 -23.34 -22.19
N TYR A 177 11.91 -22.97 -22.61
CA TYR A 177 12.15 -21.72 -23.33
C TYR A 177 11.24 -21.57 -24.55
N ASP A 178 11.12 -22.64 -25.37
CA ASP A 178 10.32 -22.64 -26.59
C ASP A 178 8.84 -22.32 -26.34
N LEU A 179 8.28 -22.82 -25.21
CA LEU A 179 6.91 -22.50 -24.83
C LEU A 179 6.77 -21.05 -24.43
N ARG A 180 7.73 -20.54 -23.65
CA ARG A 180 7.69 -19.13 -23.24
C ARG A 180 7.79 -18.19 -24.43
N GLU A 181 8.67 -18.48 -25.38
CA GLU A 181 8.82 -17.71 -26.63
C GLU A 181 7.56 -17.79 -27.50
N GLN A 182 7.02 -18.97 -27.68
CA GLN A 182 5.81 -19.19 -28.50
C GLN A 182 4.60 -18.40 -28.00
N TYR A 183 4.43 -18.29 -26.68
CA TYR A 183 3.28 -17.62 -26.06
C TYR A 183 3.60 -16.22 -25.51
N GLY A 184 4.79 -15.70 -25.73
CA GLY A 184 5.20 -14.39 -25.24
C GLY A 184 5.18 -14.27 -23.72
N LEU A 185 5.51 -15.35 -22.99
CA LEU A 185 5.46 -15.38 -21.52
C LEU A 185 6.76 -14.84 -20.92
N LEU A 186 6.62 -14.10 -19.82
CA LEU A 186 7.74 -13.66 -18.99
C LEU A 186 8.48 -14.86 -18.39
N SER A 187 9.75 -14.67 -18.04
CA SER A 187 10.42 -15.62 -17.15
C SER A 187 9.76 -15.62 -15.78
N LEU A 188 9.90 -16.71 -15.00
CA LEU A 188 9.33 -16.79 -13.64
C LEU A 188 9.80 -15.63 -12.78
N LYS A 189 11.06 -15.23 -12.86
CA LYS A 189 11.62 -14.08 -12.14
C LYS A 189 10.91 -12.77 -12.52
N GLU A 190 10.74 -12.50 -13.80
CA GLU A 190 10.06 -11.30 -14.29
C GLU A 190 8.57 -11.33 -13.91
N ALA A 191 7.92 -12.48 -14.06
CA ALA A 191 6.52 -12.66 -13.67
C ALA A 191 6.30 -12.40 -12.17
N LEU A 192 7.17 -12.91 -11.28
CA LEU A 192 7.13 -12.64 -9.85
C LEU A 192 7.38 -11.16 -9.55
N GLN A 193 8.30 -10.50 -10.28
CA GLN A 193 8.54 -9.07 -10.13
C GLN A 193 7.30 -8.27 -10.53
N GLU A 194 6.72 -8.54 -11.69
CA GLU A 194 5.56 -7.79 -12.21
C GLU A 194 4.28 -8.03 -11.41
N ILE A 195 4.04 -9.24 -10.89
CA ILE A 195 2.85 -9.51 -10.08
C ILE A 195 2.92 -8.85 -8.71
N HIS A 196 4.10 -8.67 -8.15
CA HIS A 196 4.27 -8.01 -6.85
C HIS A 196 4.49 -6.50 -6.96
N PHE A 197 5.16 -6.05 -8.02
CA PHE A 197 5.51 -4.65 -8.25
C PHE A 197 5.33 -4.30 -9.73
N PRO A 198 4.08 -4.16 -10.20
CA PRO A 198 3.78 -3.83 -11.58
C PRO A 198 4.50 -2.56 -12.03
N SER A 199 5.04 -2.58 -13.24
CA SER A 199 5.72 -1.44 -13.85
C SER A 199 4.75 -0.42 -14.44
N SER A 200 3.51 -0.82 -14.76
CA SER A 200 2.43 0.00 -15.34
C SER A 200 1.05 -0.58 -15.01
#